data_12ac429e12815c4fd8961429c4f1000f
#
_entry.id   12ac429e12815c4fd8961429c4f1000f
#
_cell.length_a   1.000
_cell.length_b   1.000
_cell.length_c   1.000
_cell.angle_alpha   90.00
_cell.angle_beta   90.00
_cell.angle_gamma   90.00
#
_symmetry.space_group_name_H-M   'P 1'
#
loop_
_entity.id
_entity.type
_entity.pdbx_description
1 polymer ?
#
loop_
_entity_poly.entity_id
_entity_poly.type
_entity_poly.pdbx_seq_one_letter_code
_entity_poly.pdbx_strand_id
1 'polypeptide(L)'
;MLRIGCHLPSSKGYLEMGKHAVALGATTFAFFTRNPRGGKAKPIQKEDVAAFLAYAAEHDLQHLVAHAPYTMNLCSADPSIRQFGKDMLADDLQRMEYTPNQYYNFHPGSHVKQGAEVGIAQIAE
;
A
#
# COMPACT_ATOMS: atom_id res chain seq x y z
N MET A 1 19.63 -11.40 4.27
CA MET A 1 18.75 -11.98 5.32
C MET A 1 17.36 -12.21 4.73
N LEU A 2 16.70 -13.32 5.07
CA LEU A 2 15.32 -13.58 4.65
C LEU A 2 14.36 -12.62 5.35
N ARG A 3 13.47 -11.96 4.58
CA ARG A 3 12.43 -11.07 5.11
C ARG A 3 11.12 -11.85 5.19
N ILE A 4 10.61 -12.02 6.41
CA ILE A 4 9.35 -12.72 6.68
C ILE A 4 8.47 -11.86 7.55
N GLY A 5 7.21 -11.80 7.22
CA GLY A 5 6.21 -11.03 7.96
C GLY A 5 4.79 -11.41 7.59
N CYS A 6 3.85 -10.62 8.03
CA CYS A 6 2.44 -10.82 7.77
C CYS A 6 1.75 -9.49 7.43
N HIS A 7 0.49 -9.56 7.06
CA HIS A 7 -0.33 -8.38 6.85
C HIS A 7 -0.84 -7.84 8.18
N LEU A 8 -0.56 -6.57 8.49
CA LEU A 8 -0.92 -5.93 9.75
C LEU A 8 -2.00 -4.85 9.57
N PRO A 9 -2.86 -4.65 10.56
CA PRO A 9 -3.85 -3.59 10.53
C PRO A 9 -3.19 -2.22 10.75
N SER A 10 -3.47 -1.25 9.86
CA SER A 10 -2.91 0.11 9.91
C SER A 10 -3.74 1.10 10.75
N SER A 11 -4.80 0.64 11.42
CA SER A 11 -5.75 1.51 12.12
C SER A 11 -5.15 2.32 13.27
N LYS A 12 -4.09 1.81 13.89
CA LYS A 12 -3.41 2.44 15.04
C LYS A 12 -2.14 3.22 14.66
N GLY A 13 -1.81 3.31 13.38
CA GLY A 13 -0.64 4.03 12.88
C GLY A 13 0.58 3.15 12.60
N TYR A 14 1.64 3.80 12.12
CA TYR A 14 2.86 3.13 11.66
C TYR A 14 3.69 2.54 12.80
N LEU A 15 3.89 3.30 13.89
CA LEU A 15 4.66 2.83 15.03
C LEU A 15 4.07 1.56 15.65
N GLU A 16 2.76 1.50 15.77
CA GLU A 16 2.08 0.32 16.33
C GLU A 16 2.18 -0.89 15.38
N MET A 17 2.16 -0.69 14.06
CA MET A 17 2.47 -1.78 13.12
C MET A 17 3.90 -2.29 13.32
N GLY A 18 4.87 -1.39 13.44
CA GLY A 18 6.27 -1.76 13.70
C GLY A 18 6.45 -2.56 14.97
N LYS A 19 5.88 -2.10 16.09
CA LYS A 19 5.90 -2.82 17.36
C LYS A 19 5.26 -4.21 17.27
N HIS A 20 4.12 -4.29 16.58
CA HIS A 20 3.41 -5.55 16.38
C HIS A 20 4.25 -6.52 15.53
N ALA A 21 4.88 -6.03 14.46
CA ALA A 21 5.79 -6.84 13.64
C ALA A 21 6.93 -7.44 14.48
N VAL A 22 7.61 -6.61 15.26
CA VAL A 22 8.72 -7.05 16.15
C VAL A 22 8.24 -8.05 17.19
N ALA A 23 7.10 -7.82 17.81
CA ALA A 23 6.51 -8.74 18.79
C ALA A 23 6.19 -10.13 18.19
N LEU A 24 5.90 -10.20 16.88
CA LEU A 24 5.70 -11.44 16.14
C LEU A 24 7.00 -12.08 15.64
N GLY A 25 8.15 -11.43 15.85
CA GLY A 25 9.42 -11.87 15.28
C GLY A 25 9.55 -11.62 13.78
N ALA A 26 8.72 -10.76 13.21
CA ALA A 26 8.75 -10.41 11.80
C ALA A 26 9.88 -9.42 11.49
N THR A 27 10.45 -9.51 10.29
CA THR A 27 11.48 -8.60 9.76
C THR A 27 10.97 -7.69 8.65
N THR A 28 9.70 -7.84 8.29
CA THR A 28 8.92 -7.01 7.34
C THR A 28 7.44 -7.17 7.64
N PHE A 29 6.60 -6.39 7.00
CA PHE A 29 5.15 -6.57 7.03
C PHE A 29 4.47 -5.93 5.82
N ALA A 30 3.23 -6.34 5.55
CA ALA A 30 2.35 -5.70 4.59
C ALA A 30 1.22 -4.96 5.32
N PHE A 31 0.68 -3.91 4.71
CA PHE A 31 -0.44 -3.15 5.24
C PHE A 31 -1.23 -2.48 4.12
N PHE A 32 -2.50 -2.17 4.34
CA PHE A 32 -3.26 -1.36 3.41
C PHE A 32 -2.95 0.13 3.59
N THR A 33 -2.69 0.83 2.48
CA THR A 33 -2.45 2.29 2.44
C THR A 33 -3.66 3.09 2.91
N ARG A 34 -4.86 2.52 2.73
CA ARG A 34 -6.15 3.12 3.03
C ARG A 34 -7.21 2.05 3.32
N ASN A 35 -8.45 2.46 3.58
CA ASN A 35 -9.55 1.49 3.73
C ASN A 35 -9.63 0.59 2.48
N PRO A 36 -9.39 -0.72 2.61
CA PRO A 36 -9.32 -1.64 1.47
C PRO A 36 -10.64 -1.78 0.71
N ARG A 37 -11.76 -1.44 1.33
CA ARG A 37 -13.10 -1.57 0.74
C ARG A 37 -13.74 -0.23 0.36
N GLY A 38 -13.15 0.90 0.72
CA GLY A 38 -13.78 2.21 0.53
C GLY A 38 -12.87 3.31 -0.03
N GLY A 39 -11.57 3.09 -0.12
CA GLY A 39 -10.63 4.05 -0.70
C GLY A 39 -10.31 5.29 0.14
N LYS A 40 -10.95 5.52 1.29
CA LYS A 40 -10.60 6.62 2.18
C LYS A 40 -9.29 6.36 2.91
N ALA A 41 -8.37 7.34 2.88
CA ALA A 41 -7.13 7.34 3.63
C ALA A 41 -7.22 8.27 4.84
N LYS A 42 -6.63 7.86 5.97
CA LYS A 42 -6.44 8.76 7.11
C LYS A 42 -5.29 9.73 6.81
N PRO A 43 -5.31 10.96 7.34
CA PRO A 43 -4.17 11.85 7.27
C PRO A 43 -2.90 11.19 7.84
N ILE A 44 -1.77 11.41 7.19
CA ILE A 44 -0.46 10.98 7.70
C ILE A 44 -0.12 11.81 8.93
N GLN A 45 0.20 11.13 10.05
CA GLN A 45 0.70 11.75 11.26
C GLN A 45 2.23 11.71 11.21
N LYS A 46 2.86 12.85 10.96
CA LYS A 46 4.32 12.94 10.73
C LYS A 46 5.13 12.46 11.94
N GLU A 47 4.65 12.73 13.13
CA GLU A 47 5.27 12.31 14.38
C GLU A 47 5.25 10.79 14.55
N ASP A 48 4.14 10.14 14.19
CA ASP A 48 4.01 8.68 14.21
C ASP A 48 4.94 8.03 13.18
N VAL A 49 5.02 8.60 11.99
CA VAL A 49 5.95 8.12 10.95
C VAL A 49 7.40 8.28 11.40
N ALA A 50 7.79 9.43 11.96
CA ALA A 50 9.15 9.65 12.45
C ALA A 50 9.52 8.67 13.56
N ALA A 51 8.62 8.43 14.51
CA ALA A 51 8.80 7.44 15.55
C ALA A 51 8.92 6.02 14.99
N PHE A 52 8.10 5.69 13.98
CA PHE A 52 8.17 4.40 13.28
C PHE A 52 9.51 4.22 12.57
N LEU A 53 10.00 5.23 11.84
CA LEU A 53 11.27 5.11 11.10
C LEU A 53 12.46 4.87 12.03
N ALA A 54 12.50 5.56 13.17
CA ALA A 54 13.52 5.33 14.20
C ALA A 54 13.43 3.89 14.75
N TYR A 55 12.23 3.45 15.09
CA TYR A 55 11.97 2.09 15.59
C TYR A 55 12.31 1.01 14.56
N ALA A 56 11.95 1.23 13.30
CA ALA A 56 12.23 0.31 12.21
C ALA A 56 13.74 0.15 11.96
N ALA A 57 14.50 1.26 12.07
CA ALA A 57 15.96 1.23 11.94
C ALA A 57 16.60 0.43 13.09
N GLU A 58 16.13 0.61 14.32
CA GLU A 58 16.62 -0.12 15.50
C GLU A 58 16.37 -1.62 15.42
N HIS A 59 15.22 -2.03 14.85
CA HIS A 59 14.79 -3.42 14.77
C HIS A 59 14.96 -4.08 13.39
N ASP A 60 15.68 -3.45 12.47
CA ASP A 60 15.91 -3.95 11.09
C ASP A 60 14.62 -4.31 10.33
N LEU A 61 13.55 -3.54 10.53
CA LEU A 61 12.32 -3.67 9.73
C LEU A 61 12.50 -2.95 8.39
N GLN A 62 12.50 -3.71 7.30
CA GLN A 62 12.76 -3.17 5.96
C GLN A 62 11.87 -3.82 4.91
N HIS A 63 11.83 -3.20 3.72
CA HIS A 63 11.13 -3.75 2.55
C HIS A 63 9.64 -4.03 2.82
N LEU A 64 8.96 -3.04 3.42
CA LEU A 64 7.52 -3.14 3.69
C LEU A 64 6.73 -3.24 2.38
N VAL A 65 5.57 -3.84 2.44
CA VAL A 65 4.66 -3.93 1.31
C VAL A 65 3.40 -3.12 1.60
N ALA A 66 3.29 -1.97 0.95
CA ALA A 66 2.07 -1.17 0.93
C ALA A 66 1.10 -1.76 -0.09
N HIS A 67 -0.10 -2.14 0.32
CA HIS A 67 -1.09 -2.76 -0.54
C HIS A 67 -2.21 -1.78 -0.88
N ALA A 68 -2.51 -1.66 -2.18
CA ALA A 68 -3.63 -0.88 -2.68
C ALA A 68 -4.98 -1.41 -2.19
N PRO A 69 -6.02 -0.57 -2.12
CA PRO A 69 -7.36 -1.05 -1.83
C PRO A 69 -7.92 -1.92 -2.96
N TYR A 70 -8.81 -2.82 -2.62
CA TYR A 70 -9.48 -3.71 -3.59
C TYR A 70 -10.39 -2.98 -4.58
N THR A 71 -10.74 -1.74 -4.28
CA THR A 71 -11.60 -0.89 -5.13
C THR A 71 -10.86 -0.27 -6.32
N MET A 72 -9.53 -0.39 -6.36
CA MET A 72 -8.73 0.08 -7.49
C MET A 72 -8.93 -0.84 -8.70
N ASN A 73 -9.30 -0.27 -9.85
CA ASN A 73 -9.37 -0.98 -11.13
C ASN A 73 -8.86 -0.09 -12.26
N LEU A 74 -7.58 -0.24 -12.59
CA LEU A 74 -6.90 0.57 -13.60
C LEU A 74 -7.19 0.11 -15.04
N CYS A 75 -7.82 -1.05 -15.22
CA CYS A 75 -8.18 -1.58 -16.53
C CYS A 75 -9.71 -1.71 -16.75
N SER A 76 -10.51 -0.96 -16.01
CA SER A 76 -11.96 -0.93 -16.21
C SER A 76 -12.35 -0.42 -17.61
N ALA A 77 -13.44 -0.94 -18.17
CA ALA A 77 -14.05 -0.36 -19.36
C ALA A 77 -14.56 1.07 -19.13
N ASP A 78 -14.94 1.40 -17.91
CA ASP A 78 -15.42 2.73 -17.53
C ASP A 78 -14.24 3.68 -17.26
N PRO A 79 -14.10 4.78 -18.05
CA PRO A 79 -13.02 5.75 -17.86
C PRO A 79 -13.04 6.43 -16.48
N SER A 80 -14.22 6.62 -15.89
CA SER A 80 -14.32 7.26 -14.56
C SER A 80 -13.75 6.38 -13.46
N ILE A 81 -13.94 5.06 -13.56
CA ILE A 81 -13.36 4.08 -12.63
C ILE A 81 -11.84 4.03 -12.81
N ARG A 82 -11.33 4.07 -14.05
CA ARG A 82 -9.88 4.13 -14.30
C ARG A 82 -9.28 5.41 -13.72
N GLN A 83 -9.91 6.57 -13.95
CA GLN A 83 -9.42 7.84 -13.41
C GLN A 83 -9.39 7.83 -11.88
N PHE A 84 -10.44 7.34 -11.24
CA PHE A 84 -10.47 7.15 -9.78
C PHE A 84 -9.31 6.25 -9.30
N GLY A 85 -9.02 5.17 -10.04
CA GLY A 85 -7.88 4.30 -9.74
C GLY A 85 -6.53 5.00 -9.89
N LYS A 86 -6.35 5.82 -10.94
CA LYS A 86 -5.13 6.63 -11.17
C LYS A 86 -4.92 7.65 -10.04
N ASP A 87 -5.97 8.37 -9.67
CA ASP A 87 -5.91 9.38 -8.59
C ASP A 87 -5.54 8.72 -7.25
N MET A 88 -6.11 7.55 -6.97
CA MET A 88 -5.84 6.77 -5.78
C MET A 88 -4.40 6.24 -5.75
N LEU A 89 -3.90 5.74 -6.89
CA LEU A 89 -2.51 5.30 -7.03
C LEU A 89 -1.53 6.46 -6.80
N ALA A 90 -1.80 7.61 -7.41
CA ALA A 90 -0.95 8.80 -7.24
C ALA A 90 -0.89 9.26 -5.78
N ASP A 91 -2.04 9.32 -5.09
CA ASP A 91 -2.09 9.66 -3.66
C ASP A 91 -1.34 8.64 -2.81
N ASP A 92 -1.50 7.34 -3.08
CA ASP A 92 -0.78 6.29 -2.34
C ASP A 92 0.73 6.38 -2.53
N LEU A 93 1.21 6.63 -3.75
CA LEU A 93 2.64 6.79 -4.01
C LEU A 93 3.22 8.01 -3.28
N GLN A 94 2.49 9.13 -3.25
CA GLN A 94 2.89 10.31 -2.46
C GLN A 94 2.94 10.01 -0.96
N ARG A 95 2.00 9.22 -0.46
CA ARG A 95 1.98 8.79 0.94
C ARG A 95 3.16 7.88 1.29
N MET A 96 3.59 7.05 0.34
CA MET A 96 4.74 6.17 0.51
C MET A 96 6.08 6.90 0.60
N GLU A 97 6.17 8.16 0.16
CA GLU A 97 7.37 8.98 0.33
C GLU A 97 7.71 9.26 1.80
N TYR A 98 6.72 9.21 2.70
CA TYR A 98 6.94 9.33 4.15
C TYR A 98 7.64 8.10 4.75
N THR A 99 7.53 6.95 4.13
CA THR A 99 8.13 5.69 4.58
C THR A 99 8.93 5.07 3.43
N PRO A 100 10.17 5.52 3.18
CA PRO A 100 10.97 5.09 2.03
C PRO A 100 11.33 3.60 2.09
N ASN A 101 11.80 3.05 0.97
CA ASN A 101 12.25 1.66 0.82
C ASN A 101 11.15 0.61 1.01
N GLN A 102 9.95 0.90 0.57
CA GLN A 102 8.84 -0.06 0.54
C GLN A 102 8.37 -0.34 -0.88
N TYR A 103 7.65 -1.44 -1.04
CA TYR A 103 7.03 -1.85 -2.29
C TYR A 103 5.55 -1.51 -2.28
N TYR A 104 5.02 -1.17 -3.46
CA TYR A 104 3.59 -0.99 -3.65
C TYR A 104 3.03 -2.16 -4.44
N ASN A 105 2.06 -2.84 -3.88
CA ASN A 105 1.37 -3.96 -4.51
C ASN A 105 -0.08 -3.59 -4.80
N PHE A 106 -0.55 -3.88 -6.01
CA PHE A 106 -1.93 -3.65 -6.41
C PHE A 106 -2.46 -4.80 -7.28
N HIS A 107 -3.76 -5.01 -7.26
CA HIS A 107 -4.41 -5.89 -8.20
C HIS A 107 -4.61 -5.16 -9.53
N PRO A 108 -4.30 -5.78 -10.69
CA PRO A 108 -4.50 -5.14 -11.99
C PRO A 108 -5.96 -4.78 -12.25
N GLY A 109 -6.89 -5.45 -11.60
CA GLY A 109 -8.32 -5.25 -11.75
C GLY A 109 -8.95 -6.15 -12.81
N SER A 110 -10.13 -5.77 -13.24
CA SER A 110 -10.87 -6.50 -14.28
C SER A 110 -10.99 -5.66 -15.55
N HIS A 111 -10.59 -6.21 -16.68
CA HIS A 111 -10.74 -5.57 -17.99
C HIS A 111 -12.19 -5.58 -18.53
N VAL A 112 -13.14 -6.14 -17.80
CA VAL A 112 -14.59 -6.12 -18.09
C VAL A 112 -14.91 -6.48 -19.54
N LYS A 113 -14.45 -7.66 -19.99
CA LYS A 113 -14.63 -8.22 -21.34
C LYS A 113 -13.96 -7.44 -22.49
N GLN A 114 -13.13 -6.42 -22.23
CA GLN A 114 -12.36 -5.73 -23.29
C GLN A 114 -11.22 -6.57 -23.87
N GLY A 115 -10.79 -7.60 -23.16
CA GLY A 115 -9.61 -8.41 -23.47
C GLY A 115 -8.38 -8.01 -22.64
N ALA A 116 -7.49 -8.96 -22.42
CA ALA A 116 -6.31 -8.77 -21.57
C ALA A 116 -5.34 -7.73 -22.15
N GLU A 117 -5.13 -7.72 -23.47
CA GLU A 117 -4.23 -6.77 -24.14
C GLU A 117 -4.67 -5.31 -23.94
N VAL A 118 -5.99 -5.05 -24.08
CA VAL A 118 -6.55 -3.73 -23.80
C VAL A 118 -6.37 -3.35 -22.34
N GLY A 119 -6.63 -4.29 -21.42
CA GLY A 119 -6.43 -4.06 -19.98
C GLY A 119 -4.99 -3.75 -19.63
N ILE A 120 -4.02 -4.45 -20.19
CA ILE A 120 -2.59 -4.20 -19.99
C ILE A 120 -2.19 -2.81 -20.49
N ALA A 121 -2.64 -2.42 -21.70
CA ALA A 121 -2.37 -1.10 -22.25
C ALA A 121 -2.93 0.01 -21.35
N GLN A 122 -4.15 -0.15 -20.83
CA GLN A 122 -4.78 0.82 -19.91
C GLN A 122 -4.05 0.96 -18.58
N ILE A 123 -3.45 -0.12 -18.05
CA ILE A 123 -2.66 -0.07 -16.82
C ILE A 123 -1.32 0.61 -17.06
N ALA A 124 -0.75 0.47 -18.26
CA ALA A 124 0.55 1.04 -18.61
C ALA A 124 0.53 2.55 -18.92
N GLU A 125 -0.64 3.17 -19.12
CA GLU A 125 -0.82 4.61 -19.28
C GLU A 125 -0.46 5.39 -18.01
#